data_d673fa738dd5167cb7240e2d32468802
#
_entry.id   d673fa738dd5167cb7240e2d32468802
#
_cell.length_a   1.000
_cell.length_b   1.000
_cell.length_c   1.000
_cell.angle_alpha   90.00
_cell.angle_beta   90.00
_cell.angle_gamma   90.00
#
_symmetry.space_group_name_H-M   'P 1'
#
loop_
_entity.id
_entity.type
_entity.pdbx_description
1 polymer ?
#
loop_
_entity_poly.entity_id
_entity_poly.type
_entity_poly.pdbx_seq_one_letter_code
_entity_poly.pdbx_strand_id
1 'polypeptide(L)'
;GGPDAGGVALHDFSTNSNACGPCPIALAAVQSADVTRYPDPQYTALKAALAAHHSVEPWRVVLAGSASEFIFRISAWVRQKGGSRVHLPQHAYGDYAHAAQAWGLQPCADVDAADLVWACDPASPTGQNHTGWPQVLERSTLVLDGAYAPLRLSGEPALTAQQRDAVWQMFSPNKALGLTGVRAAYAIAPVHAQSAAAALDAMAPSWVLGAHGV
;
A
#
# COMPACT_ATOMS: atom_id res chain seq x y z
N GLY A 1 -11.52 4.99 -10.80
CA GLY A 1 -12.88 5.04 -10.25
C GLY A 1 -13.14 6.32 -9.49
N GLY A 2 -14.38 6.61 -9.25
CA GLY A 2 -14.83 7.82 -8.57
C GLY A 2 -15.74 8.66 -9.47
N PRO A 3 -16.31 9.77 -8.96
CA PRO A 3 -17.14 10.67 -9.73
C PRO A 3 -16.37 11.32 -10.86
N ASP A 4 -17.03 11.56 -11.97
CA ASP A 4 -16.56 12.36 -13.10
C ASP A 4 -17.34 13.69 -13.21
N ALA A 5 -17.20 14.39 -14.34
CA ALA A 5 -17.93 15.63 -14.57
C ALA A 5 -19.47 15.47 -14.56
N GLY A 6 -19.99 14.26 -14.76
CA GLY A 6 -21.41 13.91 -14.67
C GLY A 6 -21.84 13.52 -13.25
N GLY A 7 -20.94 13.51 -12.28
CA GLY A 7 -21.20 13.13 -10.89
C GLY A 7 -20.96 11.66 -10.59
N VAL A 8 -21.66 11.13 -9.58
CA VAL A 8 -21.56 9.71 -9.18
C VAL A 8 -22.52 8.88 -10.02
N ALA A 9 -22.03 7.81 -10.65
CA ALA A 9 -22.87 6.88 -11.38
C ALA A 9 -23.87 6.18 -10.44
N LEU A 10 -25.10 5.93 -10.93
CA LEU A 10 -26.13 5.22 -10.17
C LEU A 10 -25.65 3.82 -9.72
N HIS A 11 -24.85 3.16 -10.57
CA HIS A 11 -24.21 1.89 -10.30
C HIS A 11 -22.72 2.04 -10.54
N ASP A 12 -21.94 2.31 -9.48
CA ASP A 12 -20.48 2.42 -9.54
C ASP A 12 -19.83 1.06 -9.22
N PHE A 13 -19.27 0.43 -10.25
CA PHE A 13 -18.47 -0.79 -10.14
C PHE A 13 -16.95 -0.50 -10.17
N SER A 14 -16.55 0.76 -10.14
CA SER A 14 -15.15 1.17 -10.24
C SER A 14 -14.48 1.44 -8.91
N THR A 15 -15.28 1.63 -7.85
CA THR A 15 -14.80 1.96 -6.51
C THR A 15 -15.16 0.85 -5.53
N ASN A 16 -14.16 0.07 -5.11
CA ASN A 16 -14.34 -1.02 -4.13
C ASN A 16 -14.22 -0.47 -2.70
N SER A 17 -15.06 0.49 -2.33
CA SER A 17 -15.16 1.00 -0.97
C SER A 17 -16.12 0.15 -0.14
N ASN A 18 -15.96 0.17 1.19
CA ASN A 18 -16.89 -0.48 2.11
C ASN A 18 -18.31 0.07 1.89
N ALA A 19 -19.24 -0.82 1.50
CA ALA A 19 -20.62 -0.46 1.19
C ALA A 19 -21.47 -0.08 2.43
N CYS A 20 -20.99 -0.41 3.64
CA CYS A 20 -21.64 -0.01 4.89
C CYS A 20 -21.47 1.48 5.21
N GLY A 21 -20.76 2.23 4.36
CA GLY A 21 -20.46 3.65 4.56
C GLY A 21 -19.23 3.88 5.43
N PRO A 22 -18.99 5.15 5.79
CA PRO A 22 -17.80 5.52 6.55
C PRO A 22 -17.84 4.96 7.98
N CYS A 23 -16.69 4.48 8.47
CA CYS A 23 -16.52 4.12 9.87
C CYS A 23 -16.76 5.35 10.75
N PRO A 24 -17.74 5.34 11.69
CA PRO A 24 -18.11 6.54 12.45
C PRO A 24 -16.98 7.12 13.29
N ILE A 25 -16.16 6.27 13.89
CA ILE A 25 -15.01 6.70 14.71
C ILE A 25 -13.95 7.38 13.84
N ALA A 26 -13.60 6.78 12.70
CA ALA A 26 -12.64 7.36 11.78
C ALA A 26 -13.16 8.66 11.14
N LEU A 27 -14.46 8.73 10.80
CA LEU A 27 -15.08 9.95 10.28
C LEU A 27 -15.03 11.07 11.32
N ALA A 28 -15.35 10.80 12.59
CA ALA A 28 -15.26 11.77 13.66
C ALA A 28 -13.83 12.29 13.88
N ALA A 29 -12.82 11.40 13.81
CA ALA A 29 -11.42 11.79 13.89
C ALA A 29 -11.03 12.73 12.74
N VAL A 30 -11.41 12.40 11.50
CA VAL A 30 -11.15 13.26 10.32
C VAL A 30 -11.84 14.63 10.49
N GLN A 31 -13.07 14.67 10.98
CA GLN A 31 -13.81 15.93 11.19
C GLN A 31 -13.24 16.80 12.30
N SER A 32 -12.55 16.20 13.28
CA SER A 32 -11.93 16.90 14.42
C SER A 32 -10.46 17.24 14.19
N ALA A 33 -9.88 16.87 13.05
CA ALA A 33 -8.48 17.11 12.77
C ALA A 33 -8.14 18.62 12.74
N ASP A 34 -7.06 19.01 13.42
CA ASP A 34 -6.56 20.40 13.39
C ASP A 34 -5.83 20.66 12.07
N VAL A 35 -6.54 21.27 11.13
CA VAL A 35 -6.01 21.64 9.80
C VAL A 35 -5.22 22.96 9.80
N THR A 36 -5.10 23.64 10.93
CA THR A 36 -4.41 24.94 11.05
C THR A 36 -2.91 24.81 11.20
N ARG A 37 -2.42 23.61 11.47
CA ARG A 37 -1.01 23.31 11.72
C ARG A 37 -0.55 22.10 10.91
N TYR A 38 0.76 22.10 10.59
CA TYR A 38 1.38 20.88 10.07
C TYR A 38 1.44 19.82 11.15
N PRO A 39 1.28 18.53 10.80
CA PRO A 39 1.55 17.42 11.72
C PRO A 39 3.02 17.40 12.18
N ASP A 40 3.30 16.60 13.20
CA ASP A 40 4.68 16.24 13.56
C ASP A 40 5.44 15.74 12.33
N PRO A 41 6.55 16.37 11.90
CA PRO A 41 7.27 15.97 10.69
C PRO A 41 7.84 14.56 10.74
N GLN A 42 8.03 13.99 11.94
CA GLN A 42 8.47 12.61 12.13
C GLN A 42 7.30 11.63 12.29
N TYR A 43 6.07 12.14 12.43
CA TYR A 43 4.87 11.31 12.67
C TYR A 43 5.07 10.31 13.83
N THR A 44 5.75 10.72 14.89
CA THR A 44 6.24 9.87 15.99
C THR A 44 5.11 9.04 16.60
N ALA A 45 4.01 9.70 16.99
CA ALA A 45 2.86 9.04 17.61
C ALA A 45 2.15 8.08 16.63
N LEU A 46 1.98 8.48 15.37
CA LEU A 46 1.35 7.64 14.35
C LEU A 46 2.20 6.40 14.05
N LYS A 47 3.52 6.57 13.83
CA LYS A 47 4.43 5.43 13.60
C LYS A 47 4.44 4.47 14.78
N ALA A 48 4.45 4.98 16.01
CA ALA A 48 4.39 4.16 17.23
C ALA A 48 3.06 3.39 17.32
N ALA A 49 1.92 4.03 17.04
CA ALA A 49 0.61 3.39 17.06
C ALA A 49 0.47 2.28 15.99
N LEU A 50 0.93 2.55 14.76
CA LEU A 50 0.93 1.55 13.68
C LEU A 50 1.88 0.39 13.99
N ALA A 51 3.06 0.67 14.54
CA ALA A 51 4.02 -0.35 14.95
C ALA A 51 3.43 -1.26 16.03
N ALA A 52 2.79 -0.68 17.04
CA ALA A 52 2.10 -1.44 18.08
C ALA A 52 0.94 -2.29 17.52
N HIS A 53 0.13 -1.72 16.60
CA HIS A 53 -0.97 -2.45 15.94
C HIS A 53 -0.49 -3.68 15.16
N HIS A 54 0.66 -3.57 14.48
CA HIS A 54 1.24 -4.67 13.71
C HIS A 54 2.24 -5.52 14.50
N SER A 55 2.51 -5.19 15.76
CA SER A 55 3.53 -5.85 16.61
C SER A 55 4.91 -5.86 15.95
N VAL A 56 5.33 -4.72 15.40
CA VAL A 56 6.61 -4.54 14.71
C VAL A 56 7.39 -3.36 15.29
N GLU A 57 8.68 -3.27 14.96
CA GLU A 57 9.49 -2.11 15.33
C GLU A 57 9.08 -0.85 14.56
N PRO A 58 9.08 0.35 15.17
CA PRO A 58 8.65 1.59 14.52
C PRO A 58 9.38 1.93 13.22
N TRP A 59 10.65 1.56 13.08
CA TRP A 59 11.42 1.80 11.86
C TRP A 59 10.87 1.03 10.64
N ARG A 60 10.09 -0.03 10.87
CA ARG A 60 9.45 -0.80 9.79
C ARG A 60 8.25 -0.06 9.18
N VAL A 61 7.72 0.96 9.84
CA VAL A 61 6.57 1.73 9.36
C VAL A 61 7.03 2.84 8.42
N VAL A 62 6.70 2.71 7.15
CA VAL A 62 6.96 3.70 6.10
C VAL A 62 5.63 4.34 5.68
N LEU A 63 5.46 5.64 5.96
CA LEU A 63 4.24 6.37 5.65
C LEU A 63 4.19 6.81 4.18
N ALA A 64 2.99 6.93 3.65
CA ALA A 64 2.74 7.32 2.27
C ALA A 64 1.45 8.16 2.15
N GLY A 65 1.45 9.14 1.28
CA GLY A 65 0.28 9.98 1.00
C GLY A 65 -0.88 9.19 0.37
N SER A 66 -0.59 8.05 -0.24
CA SER A 66 -1.56 7.08 -0.76
C SER A 66 -0.84 5.79 -1.14
N ALA A 67 -1.60 4.70 -1.40
CA ALA A 67 -1.02 3.50 -2.00
C ALA A 67 -0.32 3.83 -3.33
N SER A 68 -0.92 4.64 -4.18
CA SER A 68 -0.31 5.10 -5.46
C SER A 68 1.03 5.79 -5.23
N GLU A 69 1.13 6.67 -4.24
CA GLU A 69 2.40 7.35 -3.93
C GLU A 69 3.48 6.34 -3.51
N PHE A 70 3.15 5.38 -2.63
CA PHE A 70 4.09 4.33 -2.25
C PHE A 70 4.51 3.47 -3.45
N ILE A 71 3.57 3.11 -4.33
CA ILE A 71 3.82 2.33 -5.55
C ILE A 71 4.86 3.04 -6.43
N PHE A 72 4.69 4.32 -6.68
CA PHE A 72 5.64 5.11 -7.47
C PHE A 72 6.99 5.22 -6.77
N ARG A 73 7.02 5.45 -5.47
CA ARG A 73 8.24 5.63 -4.67
C ARG A 73 9.07 4.36 -4.62
N ILE A 74 8.47 3.19 -4.33
CA ILE A 74 9.21 1.93 -4.29
C ILE A 74 9.68 1.49 -5.67
N SER A 75 8.92 1.76 -6.73
CA SER A 75 9.34 1.52 -8.12
C SER A 75 10.56 2.36 -8.49
N ALA A 76 10.56 3.65 -8.10
CA ALA A 76 11.71 4.53 -8.26
C ALA A 76 12.94 4.00 -7.51
N TRP A 77 12.76 3.58 -6.26
CA TRP A 77 13.83 3.03 -5.44
C TRP A 77 14.43 1.76 -6.03
N VAL A 78 13.60 0.81 -6.49
CA VAL A 78 14.06 -0.40 -7.17
C VAL A 78 14.86 -0.03 -8.42
N ARG A 79 14.40 0.92 -9.21
CA ARG A 79 15.12 1.40 -10.40
C ARG A 79 16.47 2.02 -10.06
N GLN A 80 16.55 2.83 -8.99
CA GLN A 80 17.80 3.45 -8.51
C GLN A 80 18.82 2.39 -8.03
N LYS A 81 18.35 1.24 -7.55
CA LYS A 81 19.19 0.10 -7.16
C LYS A 81 19.62 -0.79 -8.32
N GLY A 82 19.30 -0.40 -9.55
CA GLY A 82 19.67 -1.13 -10.76
C GLY A 82 18.63 -2.16 -11.21
N GLY A 83 17.51 -2.28 -10.51
CA GLY A 83 16.40 -3.14 -10.93
C GLY A 83 15.82 -2.67 -12.27
N SER A 84 15.40 -3.61 -13.09
CA SER A 84 14.94 -3.36 -14.46
C SER A 84 13.67 -4.09 -14.83
N ARG A 85 13.28 -5.12 -14.05
CA ARG A 85 12.15 -6.01 -14.35
C ARG A 85 11.11 -5.99 -13.23
N VAL A 86 9.84 -6.01 -13.64
CA VAL A 86 8.70 -6.07 -12.72
C VAL A 86 7.75 -7.19 -13.09
N HIS A 87 7.33 -7.97 -12.11
CA HIS A 87 6.23 -8.93 -12.27
C HIS A 87 4.92 -8.30 -11.77
N LEU A 88 3.89 -8.39 -12.63
CA LEU A 88 2.56 -7.85 -12.37
C LEU A 88 1.55 -9.00 -12.34
N PRO A 89 0.66 -9.08 -11.32
CA PRO A 89 -0.41 -10.08 -11.34
C PRO A 89 -1.38 -9.84 -12.50
N GLN A 90 -2.06 -10.88 -12.96
CA GLN A 90 -2.99 -10.83 -14.09
C GLN A 90 -4.08 -9.77 -13.92
N HIS A 91 -4.64 -9.64 -12.72
CA HIS A 91 -5.64 -8.64 -12.36
C HIS A 91 -4.99 -7.62 -11.41
N ALA A 92 -4.18 -6.73 -12.00
CA ALA A 92 -3.39 -5.75 -11.26
C ALA A 92 -4.12 -4.42 -11.08
N TYR A 93 -3.85 -3.74 -9.98
CA TYR A 93 -4.16 -2.32 -9.86
C TYR A 93 -3.36 -1.53 -10.90
N GLY A 94 -4.02 -0.61 -11.62
CA GLY A 94 -3.42 0.09 -12.76
C GLY A 94 -2.13 0.83 -12.45
N ASP A 95 -1.98 1.34 -11.22
CA ASP A 95 -0.79 2.09 -10.84
C ASP A 95 0.48 1.25 -10.76
N TYR A 96 0.41 -0.08 -10.62
CA TYR A 96 1.62 -0.90 -10.70
C TYR A 96 2.26 -0.82 -12.09
N ALA A 97 1.45 -0.99 -13.14
CA ALA A 97 1.93 -0.88 -14.52
C ALA A 97 2.33 0.56 -14.87
N HIS A 98 1.55 1.54 -14.38
CA HIS A 98 1.83 2.95 -14.62
C HIS A 98 3.17 3.39 -13.98
N ALA A 99 3.42 3.02 -12.73
CA ALA A 99 4.70 3.29 -12.06
C ALA A 99 5.87 2.57 -12.75
N ALA A 100 5.66 1.30 -13.15
CA ALA A 100 6.67 0.55 -13.90
C ALA A 100 7.06 1.27 -15.19
N GLN A 101 6.08 1.72 -15.98
CA GLN A 101 6.30 2.49 -17.19
C GLN A 101 7.02 3.80 -16.91
N ALA A 102 6.58 4.57 -15.90
CA ALA A 102 7.15 5.85 -15.54
C ALA A 102 8.64 5.74 -15.14
N TRP A 103 9.03 4.65 -14.51
CA TRP A 103 10.41 4.41 -14.06
C TRP A 103 11.21 3.49 -14.96
N GLY A 104 10.66 3.07 -16.11
CA GLY A 104 11.37 2.23 -17.09
C GLY A 104 11.64 0.81 -16.61
N LEU A 105 10.80 0.27 -15.71
CA LEU A 105 10.81 -1.15 -15.35
C LEU A 105 10.05 -1.93 -16.42
N GLN A 106 10.65 -3.01 -16.92
CA GLN A 106 10.07 -3.85 -17.96
C GLN A 106 9.24 -4.97 -17.37
N PRO A 107 7.97 -5.13 -17.75
CA PRO A 107 7.16 -6.27 -17.32
C PRO A 107 7.80 -7.60 -17.72
N CYS A 108 7.81 -8.58 -16.82
CA CYS A 108 8.27 -9.95 -17.10
C CYS A 108 7.25 -10.96 -16.58
N ALA A 109 7.10 -12.07 -17.33
CA ALA A 109 6.17 -13.15 -16.98
C ALA A 109 6.74 -14.05 -15.87
N ASP A 110 8.06 -14.23 -15.83
CA ASP A 110 8.74 -15.03 -14.82
C ASP A 110 8.88 -14.22 -13.52
N VAL A 111 8.16 -14.63 -12.49
CA VAL A 111 8.18 -14.00 -11.17
C VAL A 111 9.53 -14.10 -10.49
N ASP A 112 10.25 -15.22 -10.68
CA ASP A 112 11.58 -15.43 -10.10
C ASP A 112 12.68 -14.63 -10.79
N ALA A 113 12.38 -14.09 -11.97
CA ALA A 113 13.30 -13.24 -12.72
C ALA A 113 13.07 -11.74 -12.48
N ALA A 114 12.05 -11.35 -11.69
CA ALA A 114 11.71 -9.96 -11.44
C ALA A 114 12.57 -9.35 -10.32
N ASP A 115 12.83 -8.04 -10.43
CA ASP A 115 13.48 -7.24 -9.38
C ASP A 115 12.43 -6.62 -8.44
N LEU A 116 11.22 -6.35 -8.97
CA LEU A 116 10.05 -5.93 -8.23
C LEU A 116 8.88 -6.88 -8.53
N VAL A 117 8.25 -7.40 -7.49
CA VAL A 117 7.06 -8.27 -7.60
C VAL A 117 5.89 -7.62 -6.89
N TRP A 118 4.79 -7.50 -7.59
CA TRP A 118 3.51 -7.07 -7.01
C TRP A 118 2.61 -8.27 -6.75
N ALA A 119 2.07 -8.34 -5.54
CA ALA A 119 1.04 -9.30 -5.14
C ALA A 119 -0.11 -8.54 -4.48
N CYS A 120 -1.35 -8.95 -4.71
CA CYS A 120 -2.53 -8.38 -4.06
C CYS A 120 -3.33 -9.50 -3.40
N ASP A 121 -3.55 -9.42 -2.08
CA ASP A 121 -4.22 -10.48 -1.33
C ASP A 121 -5.15 -9.89 -0.24
N PRO A 122 -6.48 -10.03 -0.39
CA PRO A 122 -7.18 -10.63 -1.53
C PRO A 122 -7.02 -9.81 -2.81
N ALA A 123 -6.98 -10.52 -3.95
CA ALA A 123 -6.83 -9.89 -5.25
C ALA A 123 -8.09 -9.11 -5.64
N SER A 124 -7.94 -7.86 -6.04
CA SER A 124 -9.00 -7.11 -6.70
C SER A 124 -8.93 -7.40 -8.22
N PRO A 125 -10.03 -7.64 -8.92
CA PRO A 125 -11.44 -7.55 -8.50
C PRO A 125 -12.07 -8.88 -8.05
N THR A 126 -11.31 -9.97 -7.96
CA THR A 126 -11.86 -11.32 -7.77
C THR A 126 -12.15 -11.69 -6.31
N GLY A 127 -11.52 -11.00 -5.36
CA GLY A 127 -11.58 -11.34 -3.93
C GLY A 127 -10.84 -12.64 -3.54
N GLN A 128 -10.17 -13.28 -4.49
CA GLN A 128 -9.44 -14.53 -4.28
C GLN A 128 -8.04 -14.27 -3.71
N ASN A 129 -7.45 -15.30 -3.14
CA ASN A 129 -6.05 -15.25 -2.72
C ASN A 129 -5.14 -15.06 -3.93
N HIS A 130 -4.06 -14.30 -3.73
CA HIS A 130 -3.00 -14.19 -4.72
C HIS A 130 -2.34 -15.55 -4.98
N THR A 131 -2.00 -15.79 -6.23
CA THR A 131 -1.25 -16.98 -6.69
C THR A 131 -0.02 -16.55 -7.49
N GLY A 132 0.93 -17.45 -7.69
CA GLY A 132 2.13 -17.12 -8.46
C GLY A 132 3.20 -16.43 -7.62
N TRP A 133 3.41 -16.88 -6.39
CA TRP A 133 4.48 -16.43 -5.51
C TRP A 133 5.86 -16.85 -6.06
N PRO A 134 6.92 -16.02 -5.89
CA PRO A 134 8.28 -16.45 -6.21
C PRO A 134 8.70 -17.60 -5.29
N GLN A 135 9.62 -18.44 -5.78
CA GLN A 135 10.13 -19.57 -5.00
C GLN A 135 10.84 -19.12 -3.71
N VAL A 136 11.51 -17.97 -3.77
CA VAL A 136 12.19 -17.34 -2.62
C VAL A 136 11.67 -15.92 -2.49
N LEU A 137 10.91 -15.63 -1.43
CA LEU A 137 10.24 -14.34 -1.21
C LEU A 137 11.24 -13.18 -1.06
N GLU A 138 12.42 -13.44 -0.52
CA GLU A 138 13.45 -12.43 -0.21
C GLU A 138 14.38 -12.10 -1.40
N ARG A 139 14.25 -12.84 -2.50
CA ARG A 139 15.13 -12.67 -3.67
C ARG A 139 14.93 -11.34 -4.39
N SER A 140 13.69 -10.89 -4.43
CA SER A 140 13.27 -9.65 -5.08
C SER A 140 12.62 -8.70 -4.10
N THR A 141 12.38 -7.45 -4.50
CA THR A 141 11.50 -6.55 -3.76
C THR A 141 10.06 -6.99 -3.99
N LEU A 142 9.51 -7.76 -3.06
CA LEU A 142 8.13 -8.21 -3.13
C LEU A 142 7.24 -7.29 -2.28
N VAL A 143 6.17 -6.78 -2.88
CA VAL A 143 5.17 -5.94 -2.22
C VAL A 143 3.82 -6.66 -2.23
N LEU A 144 3.34 -6.98 -1.04
CA LEU A 144 1.99 -7.48 -0.80
C LEU A 144 1.05 -6.30 -0.58
N ASP A 145 0.16 -6.04 -1.52
CA ASP A 145 -0.91 -5.07 -1.37
C ASP A 145 -2.07 -5.70 -0.58
N GLY A 146 -2.23 -5.23 0.65
CA GLY A 146 -3.28 -5.62 1.58
C GLY A 146 -4.46 -4.64 1.65
N ALA A 147 -4.68 -3.79 0.63
CA ALA A 147 -5.73 -2.77 0.67
C ALA A 147 -7.14 -3.33 0.97
N TYR A 148 -7.40 -4.57 0.57
CA TYR A 148 -8.67 -5.26 0.78
C TYR A 148 -8.61 -6.34 1.88
N ALA A 149 -7.48 -6.53 2.54
CA ALA A 149 -7.35 -7.54 3.60
C ALA A 149 -8.40 -7.38 4.72
N PRO A 150 -8.73 -6.16 5.20
CA PRO A 150 -9.78 -5.97 6.20
C PRO A 150 -11.21 -6.26 5.70
N LEU A 151 -11.41 -6.37 4.40
CA LEU A 151 -12.70 -6.66 3.76
C LEU A 151 -12.84 -8.13 3.35
N ARG A 152 -11.90 -8.98 3.71
CA ARG A 152 -11.97 -10.43 3.46
C ARG A 152 -13.16 -11.04 4.22
N LEU A 153 -14.06 -11.69 3.50
CA LEU A 153 -15.27 -12.29 4.09
C LEU A 153 -15.06 -13.76 4.48
N SER A 154 -14.15 -14.45 3.81
CA SER A 154 -13.86 -15.88 4.06
C SER A 154 -12.46 -16.24 3.60
N GLY A 155 -11.97 -17.41 4.05
CA GLY A 155 -10.61 -17.89 3.74
C GLY A 155 -9.52 -17.19 4.55
N GLU A 156 -8.32 -17.74 4.47
CA GLU A 156 -7.15 -17.26 5.18
C GLU A 156 -6.21 -16.49 4.23
N PRO A 157 -5.36 -15.59 4.75
CA PRO A 157 -4.31 -14.94 3.95
C PRO A 157 -3.40 -15.97 3.29
N ALA A 158 -2.95 -15.69 2.07
CA ALA A 158 -2.08 -16.59 1.32
C ALA A 158 -0.70 -16.81 1.98
N LEU A 159 -0.18 -15.79 2.67
CA LEU A 159 1.08 -15.86 3.40
C LEU A 159 0.86 -15.99 4.91
N THR A 160 1.64 -16.84 5.55
CA THR A 160 1.74 -16.92 7.03
C THR A 160 2.32 -15.62 7.60
N ALA A 161 2.19 -15.42 8.91
CA ALA A 161 2.77 -14.26 9.60
C ALA A 161 4.29 -14.17 9.36
N GLN A 162 5.01 -15.29 9.49
CA GLN A 162 6.45 -15.34 9.24
C GLN A 162 6.82 -14.99 7.79
N GLN A 163 6.05 -15.46 6.82
CA GLN A 163 6.28 -15.11 5.41
C GLN A 163 5.99 -13.64 5.13
N ARG A 164 4.97 -13.07 5.78
CA ARG A 164 4.70 -11.62 5.67
C ARG A 164 5.82 -10.75 6.24
N ASP A 165 6.56 -11.24 7.23
CA ASP A 165 7.74 -10.53 7.76
C ASP A 165 8.92 -10.45 6.77
N ALA A 166 8.92 -11.29 5.74
CA ALA A 166 9.94 -11.30 4.70
C ALA A 166 9.65 -10.36 3.52
N VAL A 167 8.45 -9.76 3.44
CA VAL A 167 7.97 -8.94 2.31
C VAL A 167 7.48 -7.58 2.76
N TRP A 168 7.45 -6.62 1.84
CA TRP A 168 6.76 -5.35 2.06
C TRP A 168 5.25 -5.59 2.13
N GLN A 169 4.59 -5.04 3.14
CA GLN A 169 3.14 -5.11 3.27
C GLN A 169 2.58 -3.70 3.15
N MET A 170 1.84 -3.42 2.08
CA MET A 170 1.25 -2.10 1.83
C MET A 170 -0.21 -2.09 2.27
N PHE A 171 -0.60 -1.06 3.02
CA PHE A 171 -1.94 -0.85 3.56
C PHE A 171 -2.53 0.47 3.10
N SER A 172 -3.81 0.42 2.73
CA SER A 172 -4.60 1.57 2.29
C SER A 172 -5.96 1.51 3.00
N PRO A 173 -6.03 1.96 4.26
CA PRO A 173 -7.20 1.74 5.13
C PRO A 173 -8.46 2.48 4.68
N ASN A 174 -8.32 3.51 3.86
CA ASN A 174 -9.41 4.36 3.40
C ASN A 174 -10.58 3.61 2.72
N LYS A 175 -10.30 2.47 2.05
CA LYS A 175 -11.34 1.64 1.42
C LYS A 175 -12.16 0.88 2.47
N ALA A 176 -11.49 0.22 3.41
CA ALA A 176 -12.14 -0.51 4.49
C ALA A 176 -12.91 0.43 5.43
N LEU A 177 -12.37 1.63 5.68
CA LEU A 177 -13.00 2.66 6.50
C LEU A 177 -14.12 3.43 5.78
N GLY A 178 -14.34 3.20 4.48
CA GLY A 178 -15.33 3.96 3.69
C GLY A 178 -15.00 5.45 3.54
N LEU A 179 -13.71 5.81 3.60
CA LEU A 179 -13.21 7.18 3.57
C LEU A 179 -12.22 7.39 2.40
N THR A 180 -12.61 7.00 1.19
CA THR A 180 -11.74 7.00 0.01
C THR A 180 -11.19 8.38 -0.38
N GLY A 181 -11.85 9.46 0.07
CA GLY A 181 -11.37 10.83 -0.10
C GLY A 181 -10.20 11.19 0.82
N VAL A 182 -10.01 10.49 1.93
CA VAL A 182 -8.85 10.67 2.81
C VAL A 182 -7.64 10.01 2.19
N ARG A 183 -6.58 10.79 2.00
CA ARG A 183 -5.36 10.33 1.34
C ARG A 183 -4.31 9.97 2.39
N ALA A 184 -4.24 8.68 2.72
CA ALA A 184 -3.27 8.09 3.64
C ALA A 184 -3.02 6.62 3.29
N ALA A 185 -1.79 6.18 3.39
CA ALA A 185 -1.36 4.79 3.29
C ALA A 185 -0.06 4.61 4.08
N TYR A 186 0.31 3.36 4.30
CA TYR A 186 1.60 3.02 4.89
C TYR A 186 2.03 1.64 4.41
N ALA A 187 3.32 1.36 4.58
CA ALA A 187 3.85 0.03 4.37
C ALA A 187 4.63 -0.44 5.60
N ILE A 188 4.60 -1.75 5.84
CA ILE A 188 5.47 -2.41 6.83
C ILE A 188 6.64 -3.03 6.06
N ALA A 189 7.85 -2.60 6.40
CA ALA A 189 9.08 -3.11 5.80
C ALA A 189 9.39 -4.55 6.27
N PRO A 190 10.03 -5.38 5.44
CA PRO A 190 10.57 -6.66 5.87
C PRO A 190 11.55 -6.51 7.04
N VAL A 191 11.69 -7.55 7.87
CA VAL A 191 12.57 -7.52 9.07
C VAL A 191 14.04 -7.24 8.74
N HIS A 192 14.50 -7.59 7.53
CA HIS A 192 15.87 -7.40 7.07
C HIS A 192 16.08 -6.10 6.27
N ALA A 193 15.04 -5.28 6.06
CA ALA A 193 15.05 -4.17 5.11
C ALA A 193 15.20 -2.78 5.75
N GLN A 194 15.89 -2.66 6.91
CA GLN A 194 15.99 -1.37 7.64
C GLN A 194 16.59 -0.25 6.78
N SER A 195 17.65 -0.52 6.04
CA SER A 195 18.28 0.46 5.15
C SER A 195 17.36 0.86 3.99
N ALA A 196 16.56 -0.07 3.48
CA ALA A 196 15.58 0.21 2.42
C ALA A 196 14.41 1.06 2.96
N ALA A 197 13.93 0.75 4.17
CA ALA A 197 12.90 1.56 4.83
C ALA A 197 13.36 3.00 5.04
N ALA A 198 14.57 3.20 5.55
CA ALA A 198 15.17 4.53 5.72
C ALA A 198 15.33 5.27 4.38
N ALA A 199 15.75 4.56 3.32
CA ALA A 199 15.87 5.15 1.99
C ALA A 199 14.52 5.57 1.41
N LEU A 200 13.48 4.74 1.57
CA LEU A 200 12.12 5.08 1.13
C LEU A 200 11.52 6.22 1.95
N ASP A 201 11.77 6.29 3.26
CA ASP A 201 11.37 7.46 4.08
C ASP A 201 12.05 8.74 3.58
N ALA A 202 13.35 8.68 3.28
CA ALA A 202 14.11 9.83 2.76
C ALA A 202 13.68 10.29 1.36
N MET A 203 13.04 9.42 0.57
CA MET A 203 12.47 9.76 -0.74
C MET A 203 11.09 10.40 -0.64
N ALA A 204 10.44 10.34 0.51
CA ALA A 204 9.13 10.94 0.70
C ALA A 204 9.22 12.48 0.70
N PRO A 205 8.19 13.18 0.21
CA PRO A 205 8.09 14.62 0.42
C PRO A 205 7.89 14.93 1.91
N SER A 206 8.32 16.13 2.33
CA SER A 206 8.00 16.63 3.67
C SER A 206 6.49 16.64 3.88
N TRP A 207 6.04 16.25 5.08
CA TRP A 207 4.62 16.14 5.40
C TRP A 207 3.85 15.31 4.37
N VAL A 208 4.30 14.06 4.19
CA VAL A 208 3.67 13.09 3.28
C VAL A 208 2.18 12.84 3.60
N LEU A 209 1.77 13.03 4.85
CA LEU A 209 0.37 13.03 5.29
C LEU A 209 -0.01 14.43 5.79
N GLY A 210 -1.21 14.87 5.41
CA GLY A 210 -1.87 16.03 6.03
C GLY A 210 -2.60 15.62 7.32
N ALA A 211 -3.17 16.61 8.03
CA ALA A 211 -3.85 16.42 9.32
C ALA A 211 -4.96 15.35 9.29
N HIS A 212 -5.68 15.22 8.18
CA HIS A 212 -6.73 14.19 8.03
C HIS A 212 -6.19 12.77 7.83
N GLY A 213 -4.91 12.60 7.54
CA GLY A 213 -4.27 11.30 7.30
C GLY A 213 -3.48 10.77 8.50
N VAL A 214 -3.42 11.53 9.59
CA VAL A 214 -2.66 11.21 10.83
C VAL A 214 -3.51 10.61 11.96
#